data_06c604a9458dbe9fdfe61e29620f4ffb
#
_entry.id   06c604a9458dbe9fdfe61e29620f4ffb
#
_cell.length_a   1.000
_cell.length_b   1.000
_cell.length_c   1.000
_cell.angle_alpha   90.00
_cell.angle_beta   90.00
_cell.angle_gamma   90.00
#
_symmetry.space_group_name_H-M   'P 1'
#
loop_
_entity.id
_entity.type
_entity.pdbx_description
1 polymer ?
#
loop_
_entity_poly.entity_id
_entity_poly.type
_entity_poly.pdbx_seq_one_letter_code
_entity_poly.pdbx_strand_id
1 'polypeptide(L)'
;MPYVLTFNRLTIENKIAKLSEYLGLKEASFNSFVDWVVELKEQIKIPHTISESAKINDQDIEKMSPMALDDPCTPGNPKKLVLGDMVSMYEHSVQGKLF
;
A
#
# COMPACT_ATOMS: atom_id res chain seq x y z
N MET A 1 3.19 3.07 -0.42
CA MET A 1 3.59 1.66 -0.22
C MET A 1 2.73 0.92 0.82
N PRO A 2 2.47 1.40 2.03
CA PRO A 2 1.75 0.61 3.03
C PRO A 2 0.35 0.16 2.58
N TYR A 3 -0.37 0.98 1.83
CA TYR A 3 -1.71 0.65 1.31
C TYR A 3 -1.71 -0.56 0.37
N VAL A 4 -0.78 -0.60 -0.61
CA VAL A 4 -0.64 -1.74 -1.52
C VAL A 4 -0.17 -2.99 -0.79
N LEU A 5 0.72 -2.84 0.20
CA LEU A 5 1.20 -3.93 1.03
C LEU A 5 0.05 -4.59 1.81
N THR A 6 -0.77 -3.78 2.50
CA THR A 6 -1.92 -4.29 3.26
C THR A 6 -3.05 -4.82 2.36
N PHE A 7 -3.27 -4.21 1.20
CA PHE A 7 -4.20 -4.71 0.18
C PHE A 7 -3.82 -6.14 -0.29
N ASN A 8 -2.53 -6.40 -0.47
CA ASN A 8 -2.03 -7.72 -0.91
C ASN A 8 -1.89 -8.75 0.22
N ARG A 9 -2.24 -8.42 1.46
CA ARG A 9 -1.98 -9.23 2.65
C ARG A 9 -2.26 -10.71 2.43
N LEU A 10 -3.44 -11.08 1.97
CA LEU A 10 -3.86 -12.49 1.85
C LEU A 10 -2.94 -13.32 0.93
N THR A 11 -2.24 -12.68 -0.01
CA THR A 11 -1.35 -13.37 -0.96
C THR A 11 0.10 -13.40 -0.52
N ILE A 12 0.51 -12.51 0.38
CA ILE A 12 1.92 -12.33 0.76
C ILE A 12 2.20 -12.49 2.25
N GLU A 13 1.18 -12.72 3.09
CA GLU A 13 1.31 -12.70 4.56
C GLU A 13 2.46 -13.57 5.06
N ASN A 14 2.54 -14.82 4.60
CA ASN A 14 3.60 -15.74 5.02
C ASN A 14 5.00 -15.32 4.57
N LYS A 15 5.12 -14.72 3.37
CA LYS A 15 6.40 -14.23 2.87
C LYS A 15 6.88 -13.02 3.68
N ILE A 16 5.96 -12.12 4.01
CA ILE A 16 6.27 -10.94 4.81
C ILE A 16 6.57 -11.30 6.27
N ALA A 17 5.89 -12.29 6.85
CA ALA A 17 6.22 -12.79 8.19
C ALA A 17 7.66 -13.34 8.25
N LYS A 18 8.08 -14.13 7.24
CA LYS A 18 9.47 -14.60 7.12
C LYS A 18 10.48 -13.46 6.96
N LEU A 19 10.11 -12.43 6.19
CA LEU A 19 10.95 -11.23 6.04
C LEU A 19 11.09 -10.49 7.38
N SER A 20 10.01 -10.37 8.16
CA SER A 20 10.03 -9.78 9.50
C SER A 20 11.00 -10.52 10.44
N GLU A 21 10.98 -11.85 10.39
CA GLU A 21 11.90 -12.70 11.14
C GLU A 21 13.35 -12.45 10.71
N TYR A 22 13.61 -12.46 9.41
CA TYR A 22 14.95 -12.21 8.85
C TYR A 22 15.52 -10.83 9.22
N LEU A 23 14.65 -9.82 9.26
CA LEU A 23 15.02 -8.45 9.65
C LEU A 23 15.16 -8.28 11.17
N GLY A 24 14.84 -9.29 11.97
CA GLY A 24 14.89 -9.23 13.43
C GLY A 24 13.87 -8.25 14.04
N LEU A 25 12.71 -8.10 13.40
CA LEU A 25 11.64 -7.26 13.92
C LEU A 25 11.06 -7.88 15.21
N LYS A 26 10.31 -7.06 15.97
CA LYS A 26 9.75 -7.43 17.29
C LYS A 26 8.98 -8.74 17.26
N GLU A 27 8.27 -9.00 16.17
CA GLU A 27 7.54 -10.23 15.92
C GLU A 27 7.74 -10.69 14.47
N ALA A 28 7.79 -12.00 14.25
CA ALA A 28 7.80 -12.61 12.92
C ALA A 28 6.39 -12.60 12.31
N SER A 29 5.83 -11.42 12.06
CA SER A 29 4.47 -11.22 11.60
C SER A 29 4.35 -10.20 10.50
N PHE A 30 3.26 -10.29 9.73
CA PHE A 30 2.91 -9.30 8.73
C PHE A 30 2.69 -7.90 9.36
N ASN A 31 2.00 -7.84 10.50
CA ASN A 31 1.72 -6.58 11.18
C ASN A 31 3.01 -5.89 11.63
N SER A 32 3.95 -6.63 12.22
CA SER A 32 5.24 -6.08 12.63
C SER A 32 6.01 -5.44 11.46
N PHE A 33 5.90 -6.02 10.28
CA PHE A 33 6.50 -5.42 9.08
C PHE A 33 5.78 -4.15 8.62
N VAL A 34 4.44 -4.15 8.64
CA VAL A 34 3.65 -2.95 8.29
C VAL A 34 3.95 -1.81 9.25
N ASP A 35 3.96 -2.09 10.56
CA ASP A 35 4.29 -1.09 11.59
C ASP A 35 5.68 -0.52 11.38
N TRP A 36 6.67 -1.38 11.14
CA TRP A 36 8.04 -0.95 10.81
C TRP A 36 8.10 -0.05 9.57
N VAL A 37 7.35 -0.38 8.50
CA VAL A 37 7.27 0.46 7.28
C VAL A 37 6.66 1.83 7.58
N VAL A 38 5.60 1.87 8.39
CA VAL A 38 4.94 3.14 8.79
C VAL A 38 5.89 3.98 9.63
N GLU A 39 6.54 3.40 10.64
CA GLU A 39 7.53 4.08 11.48
C GLU A 39 8.71 4.62 10.65
N LEU A 40 9.23 3.82 9.71
CA LEU A 40 10.30 4.27 8.81
C LEU A 40 9.86 5.49 7.99
N LYS A 41 8.65 5.47 7.43
CA LYS A 41 8.10 6.62 6.69
C LYS A 41 8.07 7.89 7.56
N GLU A 42 7.62 7.77 8.80
CA GLU A 42 7.59 8.89 9.76
C GLU A 42 9.00 9.42 10.04
N GLN A 43 9.96 8.55 10.30
CA GLN A 43 11.35 8.92 10.57
C GLN A 43 12.00 9.68 9.41
N ILE A 44 11.74 9.26 8.18
CA ILE A 44 12.26 9.93 6.97
C ILE A 44 11.33 11.03 6.45
N LYS A 45 10.29 11.41 7.20
CA LYS A 45 9.34 12.50 6.91
C LYS A 45 8.60 12.33 5.58
N ILE A 46 8.28 11.10 5.19
CA ILE A 46 7.38 10.82 4.06
C ILE A 46 5.93 10.92 4.57
N PRO A 47 5.09 11.77 3.97
CA PRO A 47 3.69 11.91 4.35
C PRO A 47 2.95 10.58 4.39
N HIS A 48 2.04 10.41 5.35
CA HIS A 48 1.25 9.20 5.47
C HIS A 48 0.20 9.13 4.36
N THR A 49 -0.43 10.24 4.04
CA THR A 49 -1.48 10.33 3.01
C THR A 49 -1.00 11.07 1.76
N ILE A 50 -1.65 10.79 0.63
CA ILE A 50 -1.46 11.58 -0.58
C ILE A 50 -1.98 13.00 -0.38
N SER A 51 -3.04 13.17 0.41
CA SER A 51 -3.67 14.47 0.69
C SER A 51 -2.72 15.48 1.34
N GLU A 52 -1.70 15.02 2.06
CA GLU A 52 -0.67 15.89 2.64
C GLU A 52 0.30 16.46 1.60
N SER A 53 0.41 15.80 0.44
CA SER A 53 1.31 16.19 -0.64
C SER A 53 0.60 16.86 -1.82
N ALA A 54 -0.66 16.51 -2.08
CA ALA A 54 -1.44 17.00 -3.20
C ALA A 54 -2.93 17.03 -2.87
N LYS A 55 -3.64 18.02 -3.41
CA LYS A 55 -5.11 18.03 -3.36
C LYS A 55 -5.63 17.08 -4.43
N ILE A 56 -6.20 15.97 -4.00
CA ILE A 56 -6.80 14.95 -4.87
C ILE A 56 -8.29 14.86 -4.54
N ASN A 57 -9.11 14.92 -5.58
CA ASN A 57 -10.56 14.76 -5.49
C ASN A 57 -11.01 13.47 -6.18
N ASP A 58 -12.30 13.15 -6.07
CA ASP A 58 -12.86 11.91 -6.63
C ASP A 58 -12.69 11.83 -8.16
N GLN A 59 -12.77 12.97 -8.88
CA GLN A 59 -12.56 13.00 -10.33
C GLN A 59 -11.11 12.68 -10.71
N ASP A 60 -10.14 13.06 -9.86
CA ASP A 60 -8.74 12.70 -10.06
C ASP A 60 -8.56 11.20 -9.88
N ILE A 61 -9.19 10.60 -8.86
CA ILE A 61 -9.17 9.15 -8.62
C ILE A 61 -9.77 8.39 -9.80
N GLU A 62 -10.92 8.86 -10.33
CA GLU A 62 -11.56 8.28 -11.51
C GLU A 62 -10.65 8.28 -12.74
N LYS A 63 -9.86 9.34 -12.93
CA LYS A 63 -8.90 9.44 -14.06
C LYS A 63 -7.64 8.62 -13.84
N MET A 64 -7.08 8.63 -12.63
CA MET A 64 -5.82 7.95 -12.33
C MET A 64 -5.96 6.44 -12.27
N SER A 65 -7.11 5.94 -11.82
CA SER A 65 -7.31 4.51 -11.61
C SER A 65 -7.20 3.66 -12.88
N PRO A 66 -7.79 4.02 -14.04
CA PRO A 66 -7.55 3.33 -15.30
C PRO A 66 -6.07 3.39 -15.73
N MET A 67 -5.43 4.54 -15.57
CA MET A 67 -4.00 4.70 -15.93
C MET A 67 -3.11 3.78 -15.09
N ALA A 68 -3.39 3.67 -13.79
CA ALA A 68 -2.65 2.77 -12.91
C ALA A 68 -2.91 1.28 -13.25
N LEU A 69 -4.12 0.94 -13.69
CA LEU A 69 -4.46 -0.42 -14.11
C LEU A 69 -3.70 -0.82 -15.40
N ASP A 70 -3.54 0.13 -16.33
CA ASP A 70 -2.85 -0.06 -17.60
C ASP A 70 -1.31 0.06 -17.49
N ASP A 71 -0.79 0.41 -16.30
CA ASP A 71 0.66 0.51 -16.08
C ASP A 71 1.36 -0.84 -16.31
N PRO A 72 2.46 -0.88 -17.07
CA PRO A 72 3.21 -2.12 -17.34
C PRO A 72 3.66 -2.90 -16.10
N CYS A 73 3.82 -2.23 -14.96
CA CYS A 73 4.21 -2.87 -13.70
C CYS A 73 3.03 -3.54 -12.96
N THR A 74 1.80 -3.17 -13.28
CA THR A 74 0.59 -3.68 -12.61
C THR A 74 0.43 -5.20 -12.70
N PRO A 75 0.72 -5.88 -13.83
CA PRO A 75 0.66 -7.35 -13.91
C PRO A 75 1.61 -8.08 -12.95
N GLY A 76 2.65 -7.40 -12.45
CA GLY A 76 3.58 -7.94 -11.44
C GLY A 76 3.02 -7.99 -10.02
N ASN A 77 1.83 -7.43 -9.77
CA ASN A 77 1.22 -7.48 -8.44
C ASN A 77 0.83 -8.93 -8.08
N PRO A 78 1.05 -9.38 -6.82
CA PRO A 78 0.74 -10.75 -6.39
C PRO A 78 -0.73 -11.16 -6.54
N LYS A 79 -1.64 -10.19 -6.45
CA LYS A 79 -3.08 -10.37 -6.70
C LYS A 79 -3.44 -9.72 -8.04
N LYS A 80 -4.22 -10.42 -8.88
CA LYS A 80 -4.77 -9.82 -10.09
C LYS A 80 -5.65 -8.64 -9.71
N LEU A 81 -5.38 -7.48 -10.32
CA LEU A 81 -6.05 -6.22 -10.02
C LEU A 81 -7.16 -5.93 -11.03
N VAL A 82 -8.22 -5.31 -10.56
CA VAL A 82 -9.31 -4.74 -11.37
C VAL A 82 -9.47 -3.26 -11.05
N LEU A 83 -10.22 -2.53 -11.88
CA LEU A 83 -10.40 -1.08 -11.74
C LEU A 83 -10.86 -0.67 -10.33
N GLY A 84 -11.81 -1.38 -9.75
CA GLY A 84 -12.31 -1.11 -8.40
C GLY A 84 -11.24 -1.24 -7.31
N ASP A 85 -10.27 -2.15 -7.48
CA ASP A 85 -9.13 -2.28 -6.57
C ASP A 85 -8.24 -1.03 -6.62
N MET A 86 -8.02 -0.45 -7.83
CA MET A 86 -7.25 0.78 -7.97
C MET A 86 -7.94 1.97 -7.33
N VAL A 87 -9.24 2.13 -7.57
CA VAL A 87 -10.05 3.17 -6.91
C VAL A 87 -9.93 3.04 -5.39
N SER A 88 -10.16 1.85 -4.84
CA SER A 88 -10.09 1.61 -3.40
C SER A 88 -8.70 1.91 -2.81
N MET A 89 -7.62 1.53 -3.50
CA MET A 89 -6.26 1.85 -3.05
C MET A 89 -5.99 3.36 -3.03
N TYR A 90 -6.49 4.11 -4.02
CA TYR A 90 -6.39 5.57 -4.01
C TYR A 90 -7.20 6.20 -2.89
N GLU A 91 -8.47 5.79 -2.70
CA GLU A 91 -9.32 6.28 -1.60
C GLU A 91 -8.67 6.04 -0.24
N HIS A 92 -8.17 4.83 0.01
CA HIS A 92 -7.45 4.50 1.24
C HIS A 92 -6.19 5.36 1.43
N SER A 93 -5.45 5.62 0.35
CA SER A 93 -4.25 6.46 0.42
C SER A 93 -4.54 7.95 0.65
N VAL A 94 -5.70 8.43 0.21
CA VAL A 94 -6.19 9.78 0.49
C VAL A 94 -6.65 9.90 1.94
N GLN A 95 -7.36 8.89 2.45
CA GLN A 95 -7.90 8.86 3.81
C GLN A 95 -6.87 8.47 4.87
N GLY A 96 -5.72 7.91 4.49
CA GLY A 96 -4.72 7.39 5.41
C GLY A 96 -5.10 6.08 6.09
N LYS A 97 -6.07 5.34 5.55
CA LYS A 97 -6.58 4.10 6.13
C LYS A 97 -5.94 2.88 5.46
N LEU A 98 -5.27 2.05 6.23
CA LEU A 98 -4.76 0.75 5.76
C LEU A 98 -5.90 -0.26 5.57
N PHE A 99 -5.67 -1.27 4.73
CA PHE A 99 -6.62 -2.37 4.54
C PHE A 99 -6.62 -3.35 5.71
#